data_8c8d3a3afbf17e83c35565d646df7721
#
_entry.id   8c8d3a3afbf17e83c35565d646df7721
#
_cell.length_a   1.000
_cell.length_b   1.000
_cell.length_c   1.000
_cell.angle_alpha   90.00
_cell.angle_beta   90.00
_cell.angle_gamma   90.00
#
_symmetry.space_group_name_H-M   'P 1'
#
loop_
_entity.id
_entity.type
_entity.pdbx_description
1 polymer ?
#
loop_
_entity_poly.entity_id
_entity_poly.type
_entity_poly.pdbx_seq_one_letter_code
_entity_poly.pdbx_strand_id
1 'polypeptide(L)'
;MQRLIPSTAFDFYVCGPSAMMDSVTRDLEAWGVTADRVHTEAFGPATIKQSLHGPTAQPDCGFDVTFSRSGVTAVWSRCDSPLLEFAEELSVPIDFGCRAGSCGTCVTRILSGAVRYLHQPNAPTEVGEILPCIAVPVEPLVLDA
;
A
#
# COMPACT_ATOMS: atom_id res chain seq x y z
N MET A 1 10.07 -0.34 29.25
CA MET A 1 9.72 -1.76 28.96
C MET A 1 10.29 -2.75 29.96
N GLN A 2 11.54 -2.68 30.38
CA GLN A 2 12.20 -3.63 31.29
C GLN A 2 11.49 -3.91 32.63
N ARG A 3 10.60 -3.04 33.08
CA ARG A 3 9.81 -3.25 34.31
C ARG A 3 8.62 -4.19 34.16
N LEU A 4 8.14 -4.41 32.94
CA LEU A 4 6.93 -5.19 32.67
C LEU A 4 7.24 -6.51 31.98
N ILE A 5 8.34 -6.60 31.26
CA ILE A 5 8.76 -7.78 30.51
C ILE A 5 10.13 -8.23 31.05
N PRO A 6 10.21 -9.38 31.71
CA PRO A 6 11.42 -9.77 32.46
C PRO A 6 12.51 -10.45 31.61
N SER A 7 12.27 -10.70 30.33
CA SER A 7 13.17 -11.47 29.46
C SER A 7 13.17 -10.96 28.02
N THR A 8 14.33 -11.03 27.37
CA THR A 8 14.49 -10.78 25.91
C THR A 8 14.26 -12.06 25.07
N ALA A 9 13.93 -13.19 25.69
CA ALA A 9 13.75 -14.47 25.03
C ALA A 9 12.33 -14.68 24.47
N PHE A 10 11.50 -13.65 24.43
CA PHE A 10 10.17 -13.67 23.84
C PHE A 10 10.22 -13.26 22.36
N ASP A 11 9.22 -13.69 21.59
CA ASP A 11 8.91 -13.13 20.28
C ASP A 11 8.00 -11.92 20.45
N PHE A 12 8.36 -10.82 19.79
CA PHE A 12 7.67 -9.53 19.89
C PHE A 12 6.93 -9.27 18.58
N TYR A 13 5.62 -9.11 18.68
CA TYR A 13 4.76 -8.77 17.55
C TYR A 13 4.36 -7.30 17.69
N VAL A 14 4.84 -6.46 16.78
CA VAL A 14 4.64 -5.01 16.78
C VAL A 14 3.78 -4.61 15.60
N CYS A 15 2.66 -3.97 15.89
CA CYS A 15 1.72 -3.49 14.90
C CYS A 15 1.25 -2.08 15.27
N GLY A 16 1.16 -1.18 14.29
CA GLY A 16 0.70 0.19 14.50
C GLY A 16 1.27 1.20 13.50
N PRO A 17 1.15 2.51 13.78
CA PRO A 17 1.76 3.54 12.95
C PRO A 17 3.27 3.35 12.81
N SER A 18 3.83 3.66 11.62
CA SER A 18 5.25 3.44 11.32
C SER A 18 6.20 4.04 12.36
N ALA A 19 5.97 5.29 12.74
CA ALA A 19 6.80 5.97 13.75
C ALA A 19 6.82 5.24 15.11
N MET A 20 5.70 4.63 15.51
CA MET A 20 5.61 3.81 16.70
C MET A 20 6.39 2.50 16.52
N MET A 21 6.20 1.80 15.41
CA MET A 21 6.89 0.54 15.12
C MET A 21 8.40 0.74 15.08
N ASP A 22 8.88 1.79 14.41
CA ASP A 22 10.30 2.14 14.33
C ASP A 22 10.89 2.45 15.71
N SER A 23 10.14 3.15 16.56
CA SER A 23 10.58 3.45 17.92
C SER A 23 10.68 2.20 18.79
N VAL A 24 9.62 1.37 18.77
CA VAL A 24 9.56 0.14 19.54
C VAL A 24 10.63 -0.86 19.09
N THR A 25 10.83 -1.03 17.78
CA THR A 25 11.86 -1.93 17.23
C THR A 25 13.24 -1.52 17.69
N ARG A 26 13.59 -0.23 17.59
CA ARG A 26 14.88 0.30 18.08
C ARG A 26 15.07 0.09 19.58
N ASP A 27 14.01 0.29 20.37
CA ASP A 27 14.06 0.09 21.83
C ASP A 27 14.25 -1.39 22.18
N LEU A 28 13.63 -2.31 21.43
CA LEU A 28 13.80 -3.76 21.61
C LEU A 28 15.22 -4.20 21.24
N GLU A 29 15.78 -3.71 20.13
CA GLU A 29 17.16 -3.99 19.72
C GLU A 29 18.15 -3.44 20.76
N ALA A 30 17.96 -2.21 21.22
CA ALA A 30 18.79 -1.60 22.29
C ALA A 30 18.70 -2.36 23.61
N TRP A 31 17.60 -3.05 23.87
CA TRP A 31 17.42 -3.92 25.04
C TRP A 31 18.09 -5.30 24.85
N GLY A 32 18.51 -5.65 23.64
CA GLY A 32 19.20 -6.90 23.32
C GLY A 32 18.29 -7.99 22.75
N VAL A 33 17.11 -7.63 22.24
CA VAL A 33 16.26 -8.54 21.47
C VAL A 33 16.87 -8.68 20.08
N THR A 34 17.03 -9.91 19.60
CA THR A 34 17.55 -10.19 18.27
C THR A 34 16.49 -9.95 17.19
N ALA A 35 16.90 -9.52 16.00
CA ALA A 35 15.99 -9.14 14.91
C ALA A 35 15.04 -10.26 14.47
N ASP A 36 15.45 -11.52 14.60
CA ASP A 36 14.64 -12.71 14.29
C ASP A 36 13.45 -12.90 15.25
N ARG A 37 13.45 -12.20 16.38
CA ARG A 37 12.36 -12.24 17.38
C ARG A 37 11.45 -11.01 17.35
N VAL A 38 11.70 -10.07 16.43
CA VAL A 38 10.85 -8.88 16.25
C VAL A 38 10.07 -9.03 14.96
N HIS A 39 8.78 -9.27 15.08
CA HIS A 39 7.85 -9.44 13.98
C HIS A 39 7.02 -8.17 13.84
N THR A 40 7.06 -7.52 12.67
CA THR A 40 6.30 -6.30 12.41
C THR A 40 5.25 -6.55 11.34
N GLU A 41 4.03 -6.08 11.56
CA GLU A 41 2.97 -6.05 10.56
C GLU A 41 2.53 -4.61 10.30
N ALA A 42 2.65 -4.19 9.04
CA ALA A 42 2.25 -2.88 8.60
C ALA A 42 0.78 -2.88 8.16
N PHE A 43 -0.07 -2.13 8.86
CA PHE A 43 -1.47 -1.94 8.51
C PHE A 43 -1.70 -0.50 8.02
N GLY A 44 -2.03 -0.36 6.73
CA GLY A 44 -2.46 0.90 6.15
C GLY A 44 -1.42 1.66 5.31
N PRO A 45 -1.87 2.62 4.52
CA PRO A 45 -1.05 3.31 3.51
C PRO A 45 0.08 4.15 4.11
N ALA A 46 -0.07 4.67 5.32
CA ALA A 46 0.96 5.49 5.98
C ALA A 46 2.23 4.69 6.36
N THR A 47 2.09 3.39 6.62
CA THR A 47 3.21 2.51 7.01
C THR A 47 4.04 2.08 5.82
N ILE A 48 3.45 2.08 4.63
CA ILE A 48 4.06 1.61 3.38
C ILE A 48 4.89 2.72 2.70
N LYS A 49 4.54 3.98 2.91
CA LYS A 49 5.23 5.14 2.30
C LYS A 49 6.71 5.27 2.66
N GLN A 50 7.18 4.64 3.72
CA GLN A 50 8.59 4.75 4.16
C GLN A 50 9.57 3.77 3.51
N SER A 51 9.08 2.70 2.86
CA SER A 51 9.96 1.67 2.29
C SER A 51 10.45 1.95 0.86
N LEU A 52 10.06 3.06 0.23
CA LEU A 52 10.26 3.30 -1.20
C LEU A 52 11.11 4.53 -1.56
N HIS A 53 11.94 5.05 -0.66
CA HIS A 53 12.92 6.10 -1.01
C HIS A 53 14.19 5.51 -1.63
N GLY A 54 14.01 4.86 -2.80
CA GLY A 54 15.10 4.68 -3.75
C GLY A 54 15.03 5.81 -4.80
N PRO A 55 16.15 6.29 -5.36
CA PRO A 55 16.14 7.32 -6.39
C PRO A 55 15.63 6.70 -7.70
N THR A 56 14.35 6.70 -7.92
CA THR A 56 13.76 6.38 -9.23
C THR A 56 13.12 7.63 -9.78
N ALA A 57 13.43 7.88 -11.07
CA ALA A 57 12.87 8.98 -11.85
C ALA A 57 11.41 9.23 -11.51
N GLN A 58 11.05 10.49 -11.30
CA GLN A 58 9.66 10.89 -11.09
C GLN A 58 8.84 10.29 -12.25
N PRO A 59 7.83 9.46 -11.98
CA PRO A 59 6.98 8.98 -13.06
C PRO A 59 6.30 10.18 -13.73
N ASP A 60 6.19 10.13 -15.05
CA ASP A 60 5.33 11.08 -15.77
C ASP A 60 3.95 11.04 -15.12
N CYS A 61 3.50 12.19 -14.63
CA CYS A 61 2.21 12.38 -14.02
C CYS A 61 1.29 13.04 -15.05
N GLY A 62 0.00 12.72 -15.00
CA GLY A 62 -0.97 13.33 -15.90
C GLY A 62 -1.53 12.32 -16.90
N PHE A 63 -1.81 11.12 -16.46
CA PHE A 63 -2.49 10.11 -17.27
C PHE A 63 -4.00 10.21 -17.12
N ASP A 64 -4.72 10.08 -18.23
CA ASP A 64 -6.17 9.92 -18.20
C ASP A 64 -6.52 8.56 -17.60
N VAL A 65 -7.36 8.58 -16.58
CA VAL A 65 -7.91 7.36 -15.96
C VAL A 65 -9.43 7.38 -16.15
N THR A 66 -9.93 6.33 -16.78
CA THR A 66 -11.36 6.14 -17.02
C THR A 66 -11.89 4.98 -16.19
N PHE A 67 -12.95 5.22 -15.45
CA PHE A 67 -13.74 4.22 -14.75
C PHE A 67 -14.98 3.92 -15.58
N SER A 68 -14.99 2.78 -16.28
CA SER A 68 -15.94 2.51 -17.38
C SER A 68 -17.37 2.32 -16.91
N ARG A 69 -17.59 1.69 -15.74
CA ARG A 69 -18.95 1.49 -15.19
C ARG A 69 -19.55 2.78 -14.66
N SER A 70 -18.72 3.59 -14.03
CA SER A 70 -19.13 4.89 -13.46
C SER A 70 -19.21 5.97 -14.54
N GLY A 71 -18.64 5.77 -15.73
CA GLY A 71 -18.56 6.74 -16.80
C GLY A 71 -17.71 7.97 -16.47
N VAL A 72 -16.82 7.86 -15.50
CA VAL A 72 -15.96 8.97 -15.03
C VAL A 72 -14.60 8.87 -15.69
N THR A 73 -14.13 9.98 -16.25
CA THR A 73 -12.75 10.13 -16.75
C THR A 73 -12.13 11.37 -16.13
N ALA A 74 -10.94 11.23 -15.57
CA ALA A 74 -10.19 12.36 -14.99
C ALA A 74 -8.69 12.14 -15.11
N VAL A 75 -7.92 13.24 -15.07
CA VAL A 75 -6.47 13.21 -15.12
C VAL A 75 -5.92 12.88 -13.74
N TRP A 76 -5.23 11.75 -13.64
CA TRP A 76 -4.47 11.39 -12.45
C TRP A 76 -3.14 12.16 -12.42
N SER A 77 -3.02 13.12 -11.52
CA SER A 77 -1.88 14.04 -11.43
C SER A 77 -1.05 13.88 -10.16
N ARG A 78 -1.45 13.02 -9.26
CA ARG A 78 -0.76 12.74 -7.99
C ARG A 78 0.10 11.51 -8.12
N CYS A 79 1.35 11.69 -8.49
CA CYS A 79 2.30 10.61 -8.81
C CYS A 79 2.48 9.54 -7.73
N ASP A 80 2.09 9.81 -6.49
CA ASP A 80 2.25 8.94 -5.33
C ASP A 80 0.92 8.43 -4.76
N SER A 81 -0.23 8.94 -5.25
CA SER A 81 -1.54 8.55 -4.72
C SER A 81 -2.04 7.29 -5.43
N PRO A 82 -2.39 6.22 -4.69
CA PRO A 82 -2.98 5.03 -5.27
C PRO A 82 -4.28 5.32 -6.02
N LEU A 83 -4.58 4.49 -7.03
CA LEU A 83 -5.80 4.59 -7.82
C LEU A 83 -7.08 4.50 -6.99
N LEU A 84 -7.06 3.80 -5.85
CA LEU A 84 -8.21 3.74 -4.93
C LEU A 84 -8.50 5.12 -4.32
N GLU A 85 -7.48 5.85 -3.85
CA GLU A 85 -7.66 7.20 -3.30
C GLU A 85 -8.20 8.15 -4.38
N PHE A 86 -7.70 8.02 -5.61
CA PHE A 86 -8.17 8.80 -6.73
C PHE A 86 -9.64 8.50 -7.09
N ALA A 87 -10.04 7.23 -7.07
CA ALA A 87 -11.43 6.82 -7.27
C ALA A 87 -12.35 7.39 -6.18
N GLU A 88 -11.92 7.36 -4.91
CA GLU A 88 -12.67 7.95 -3.78
C GLU A 88 -12.86 9.47 -3.94
N GLU A 89 -11.83 10.21 -4.36
CA GLU A 89 -11.93 11.65 -4.64
C GLU A 89 -12.98 11.96 -5.73
N LEU A 90 -13.11 11.06 -6.71
CA LEU A 90 -14.07 11.19 -7.80
C LEU A 90 -15.45 10.57 -7.47
N SER A 91 -15.62 10.04 -6.25
CA SER A 91 -16.84 9.33 -5.82
C SER A 91 -17.15 8.09 -6.66
N VAL A 92 -16.13 7.45 -7.22
CA VAL A 92 -16.25 6.17 -7.93
C VAL A 92 -16.23 5.04 -6.90
N PRO A 93 -17.26 4.19 -6.82
CA PRO A 93 -17.34 3.13 -5.85
C PRO A 93 -16.39 1.97 -6.24
N ILE A 94 -15.35 1.77 -5.44
CA ILE A 94 -14.50 0.58 -5.47
C ILE A 94 -14.50 -0.01 -4.06
N ASP A 95 -14.84 -1.28 -3.93
CA ASP A 95 -14.80 -1.95 -2.64
C ASP A 95 -13.35 -1.98 -2.10
N PHE A 96 -13.19 -1.77 -0.81
CA PHE A 96 -11.86 -1.80 -0.18
C PHE A 96 -11.91 -2.37 1.24
N GLY A 97 -10.74 -2.84 1.70
CA GLY A 97 -10.57 -3.36 3.06
C GLY A 97 -9.26 -2.88 3.67
N CYS A 98 -8.18 -3.65 3.49
CA CYS A 98 -6.89 -3.40 4.16
C CYS A 98 -6.11 -2.19 3.64
N ARG A 99 -6.36 -1.70 2.43
CA ARG A 99 -5.60 -0.64 1.71
C ARG A 99 -4.09 -0.90 1.59
N ALA A 100 -3.68 -2.15 1.75
CA ALA A 100 -2.27 -2.57 1.80
C ALA A 100 -1.95 -3.73 0.84
N GLY A 101 -2.82 -4.00 -0.12
CA GLY A 101 -2.61 -5.05 -1.11
C GLY A 101 -2.65 -6.48 -0.60
N SER A 102 -3.25 -6.72 0.59
CA SER A 102 -3.19 -8.02 1.26
C SER A 102 -4.52 -8.79 1.28
N CYS A 103 -5.68 -8.10 1.23
CA CYS A 103 -6.98 -8.78 1.39
C CYS A 103 -7.68 -9.12 0.07
N GLY A 104 -7.30 -8.49 -1.04
CA GLY A 104 -7.94 -8.70 -2.34
C GLY A 104 -9.31 -8.03 -2.54
N THR A 105 -9.89 -7.38 -1.52
CA THR A 105 -11.24 -6.79 -1.60
C THR A 105 -11.37 -5.75 -2.72
N CYS A 106 -10.30 -5.00 -3.02
CA CYS A 106 -10.30 -3.95 -4.03
C CYS A 106 -9.94 -4.44 -5.44
N VAL A 107 -9.85 -5.75 -5.68
CA VAL A 107 -9.54 -6.28 -7.02
C VAL A 107 -10.43 -5.64 -8.08
N THR A 108 -9.80 -5.05 -9.09
CA THR A 108 -10.48 -4.36 -10.20
C THR A 108 -9.83 -4.77 -11.51
N ARG A 109 -10.64 -4.98 -12.55
CA ARG A 109 -10.15 -5.40 -13.86
C ARG A 109 -9.63 -4.21 -14.67
N ILE A 110 -8.47 -4.37 -15.30
CA ILE A 110 -7.98 -3.47 -16.35
C ILE A 110 -8.63 -3.82 -17.67
N LEU A 111 -9.21 -2.83 -18.34
CA LEU A 111 -9.72 -2.95 -19.71
C LEU A 111 -8.69 -2.47 -20.74
N SER A 112 -7.88 -1.47 -20.38
CA SER A 112 -6.79 -0.95 -21.20
C SER A 112 -5.77 -0.23 -20.33
N GLY A 113 -4.51 -0.22 -20.74
CA GLY A 113 -3.42 0.44 -20.05
C GLY A 113 -2.65 -0.47 -19.09
N ALA A 114 -1.73 0.13 -18.34
CA ALA A 114 -0.88 -0.57 -17.38
C ALA A 114 -0.68 0.22 -16.09
N VAL A 115 -0.35 -0.51 -15.04
CA VAL A 115 -0.06 0.04 -13.71
C VAL A 115 1.27 -0.49 -13.19
N ARG A 116 1.87 0.25 -12.28
CA ARG A 116 2.90 -0.28 -11.37
C ARG A 116 2.38 -0.32 -9.95
N TYR A 117 2.86 -1.24 -9.18
CA TYR A 117 2.58 -1.32 -7.75
C TYR A 117 3.57 -0.47 -6.94
N LEU A 118 3.08 0.19 -5.92
CA LEU A 118 3.90 0.95 -4.97
C LEU A 118 4.76 0.03 -4.10
N HIS A 119 4.30 -1.18 -3.86
CA HIS A 119 5.02 -2.27 -3.20
C HIS A 119 4.44 -3.62 -3.68
N GLN A 120 5.10 -4.72 -3.34
CA GLN A 120 4.67 -6.04 -3.78
C GLN A 120 3.29 -6.41 -3.19
N PRO A 121 2.31 -6.80 -4.03
CA PRO A 121 1.03 -7.30 -3.55
C PRO A 121 1.18 -8.65 -2.86
N ASN A 122 0.42 -8.88 -1.78
CA ASN A 122 0.32 -10.16 -1.10
C ASN A 122 -0.95 -10.92 -1.48
N ALA A 123 -2.02 -10.19 -1.86
CA ALA A 123 -3.24 -10.83 -2.37
C ALA A 123 -3.02 -11.36 -3.80
N PRO A 124 -3.50 -12.55 -4.12
CA PRO A 124 -3.49 -13.06 -5.48
C PRO A 124 -4.42 -12.24 -6.38
N THR A 125 -4.00 -12.02 -7.63
CA THR A 125 -4.80 -11.40 -8.68
C THR A 125 -4.71 -12.25 -9.94
N GLU A 126 -5.76 -12.26 -10.76
CA GLU A 126 -5.76 -12.91 -12.05
C GLU A 126 -5.13 -12.00 -13.13
N VAL A 127 -4.88 -12.58 -14.30
CA VAL A 127 -4.37 -11.80 -15.44
C VAL A 127 -5.38 -10.72 -15.83
N GLY A 128 -4.93 -9.47 -15.89
CA GLY A 128 -5.80 -8.32 -16.18
C GLY A 128 -6.52 -7.76 -14.95
N GLU A 129 -6.19 -8.20 -13.75
CA GLU A 129 -6.68 -7.63 -12.50
C GLU A 129 -5.59 -6.89 -11.74
N ILE A 130 -5.99 -5.88 -11.00
CA ILE A 130 -5.10 -5.08 -10.14
C ILE A 130 -5.69 -4.88 -8.76
N LEU A 131 -4.83 -4.39 -7.86
CA LEU A 131 -5.20 -3.90 -6.53
C LEU A 131 -5.06 -2.37 -6.51
N PRO A 132 -6.13 -1.60 -6.81
CA PRO A 132 -6.07 -0.14 -6.88
C PRO A 132 -5.56 0.54 -5.62
N CYS A 133 -5.67 -0.11 -4.47
CA CYS A 133 -5.21 0.44 -3.19
C CYS A 133 -3.68 0.60 -3.09
N ILE A 134 -2.92 -0.04 -3.98
CA ILE A 134 -1.46 0.02 -4.02
C ILE A 134 -0.92 0.22 -5.45
N ALA A 135 -1.78 0.44 -6.42
CA ALA A 135 -1.44 0.61 -7.82
C ALA A 135 -1.48 2.08 -8.24
N VAL A 136 -0.56 2.47 -9.12
CA VAL A 136 -0.54 3.78 -9.79
C VAL A 136 -0.42 3.56 -11.30
N PRO A 137 -1.07 4.39 -12.15
CA PRO A 137 -0.97 4.25 -13.59
C PRO A 137 0.42 4.63 -14.10
N VAL A 138 0.86 4.00 -15.17
CA VAL A 138 2.09 4.32 -15.90
C VAL A 138 1.82 4.78 -17.34
N GLU A 139 0.58 4.73 -17.74
CA GLU A 139 0.05 5.18 -19.04
C GLU A 139 -1.47 5.42 -18.91
N PRO A 140 -2.16 5.98 -19.93
CA PRO A 140 -3.61 6.12 -19.91
C PRO A 140 -4.30 4.78 -19.59
N LEU A 141 -5.24 4.81 -18.64
CA LEU A 141 -5.79 3.60 -18.01
C LEU A 141 -7.30 3.57 -18.07
N VAL A 142 -7.86 2.40 -18.38
CA VAL A 142 -9.30 2.14 -18.30
C VAL A 142 -9.55 0.97 -17.35
N LEU A 143 -10.35 1.23 -16.33
CA LEU A 143 -10.74 0.25 -15.29
C LEU A 143 -12.23 -0.10 -15.41
N ASP A 144 -12.57 -1.34 -15.08
CA ASP A 144 -13.95 -1.83 -14.99
C ASP A 144 -14.55 -1.51 -13.61
N ALA A 145 -14.78 -0.20 -13.35
CA ALA A 145 -15.31 0.32 -12.07
C ALA A 145 -16.30 1.47 -12.32
#